data_8797c2d7f2ca2866d69dff43faa2c37e
#
_entry.id   8797c2d7f2ca2866d69dff43faa2c37e
#
_cell.length_a   1.000
_cell.length_b   1.000
_cell.length_c   1.000
_cell.angle_alpha   90.00
_cell.angle_beta   90.00
_cell.angle_gamma   90.00
#
_symmetry.space_group_name_H-M   'P 1'
#
loop_
_entity.id
_entity.type
_entity.pdbx_description
1 polymer ?
#
loop_
_entity_poly.entity_id
_entity_poly.type
_entity_poly.pdbx_seq_one_letter_code
_entity_poly.pdbx_strand_id
1 'polypeptide(L)'
;MLRALRGEAAPSPQNPLFLSAVAASSPVMEEIIYKVVFQATYQTLKPLLAFLHHDSFLYWPFILSTLLIAMLAWRFTRARGDLDPAKPHWKEFFDRYLSRRLWWHASSHLDYRFYFINAILFPLIVGPLLFSSQGVATALGNLFGMPEAQSAAPSFWDALAYTVIFFIAYDFGRFVSHSLLHDIPWLWQFHKVHHSAEVLTPMTAFRAHPVDLAVMAWVPALTTGIVTWCFYRYVNAGIGMITFLGLHAILWIFNLAGNLRHWHVWLSYGPTLNRWLISPAHHQLHHSYEPRHLGCNRGFELAVWDRLYGTLYVPPQAPETFRMGLGDGSDGQWRTVWQLYVWPFLMLWRRPPAETKTPQSAGDQ
;
A
#
# COMPACT_ATOMS: atom_id res chain seq x y z
N MET A 1 19.16 38.08 13.94
CA MET A 1 20.22 37.71 14.91
C MET A 1 21.38 38.71 14.93
N LEU A 2 21.84 39.30 13.81
CA LEU A 2 22.95 40.27 13.77
C LEU A 2 22.59 41.73 14.24
N ARG A 3 21.32 42.09 14.34
CA ARG A 3 20.89 43.40 14.89
C ARG A 3 20.81 43.45 16.42
N ALA A 4 20.57 42.30 17.08
CA ALA A 4 20.54 42.23 18.54
C ALA A 4 21.92 42.46 19.22
N LEU A 5 23.00 42.33 18.46
CA LEU A 5 24.36 42.62 18.94
C LEU A 5 24.78 44.10 18.88
N ARG A 6 23.92 45.00 18.32
CA ARG A 6 24.19 46.42 18.19
C ARG A 6 23.37 47.31 19.14
N GLY A 7 22.60 46.72 20.08
CA GLY A 7 21.82 47.47 21.06
C GLY A 7 20.66 48.29 20.45
N GLU A 8 20.23 47.97 19.23
CA GLU A 8 19.07 48.60 18.61
C GLU A 8 17.78 48.02 19.15
N ALA A 9 16.92 48.84 19.73
CA ALA A 9 15.61 48.39 20.23
C ALA A 9 14.78 47.80 19.11
N ALA A 10 14.11 46.67 19.37
CA ALA A 10 13.17 46.07 18.45
C ALA A 10 12.09 47.10 18.06
N PRO A 11 11.71 47.25 16.78
CA PRO A 11 10.67 48.18 16.36
C PRO A 11 9.35 47.85 17.05
N SER A 12 8.69 48.88 17.58
CA SER A 12 7.40 48.77 18.24
C SER A 12 6.33 48.26 17.23
N PRO A 13 5.34 47.47 17.68
CA PRO A 13 4.25 46.98 16.81
C PRO A 13 3.41 48.07 16.14
N GLN A 14 3.61 49.36 16.55
CA GLN A 14 2.92 50.50 15.98
C GLN A 14 3.76 51.26 14.94
N ASN A 15 4.92 50.75 14.55
CA ASN A 15 5.73 51.35 13.52
C ASN A 15 5.05 51.20 12.14
N PRO A 16 4.71 52.29 11.43
CA PRO A 16 4.05 52.23 10.12
C PRO A 16 4.86 51.45 9.08
N LEU A 17 6.19 51.32 9.24
CA LEU A 17 7.03 50.50 8.39
C LEU A 17 6.85 48.97 8.66
N PHE A 18 6.47 48.61 9.89
CA PHE A 18 6.15 47.21 10.21
C PHE A 18 4.77 46.83 9.65
N LEU A 19 3.79 47.71 9.78
CA LEU A 19 2.45 47.54 9.20
C LEU A 19 2.48 47.55 7.67
N SER A 20 3.34 48.38 7.04
CA SER A 20 3.52 48.41 5.59
C SER A 20 4.24 47.16 5.05
N ALA A 21 5.16 46.55 5.82
CA ALA A 21 5.82 45.32 5.43
C ALA A 21 4.90 44.08 5.52
N VAL A 22 3.91 44.14 6.42
CA VAL A 22 2.86 43.08 6.53
C VAL A 22 1.74 43.33 5.50
N ALA A 23 1.48 44.59 5.12
CA ALA A 23 0.46 44.92 4.12
C ALA A 23 0.95 44.83 2.66
N ALA A 24 2.23 44.54 2.43
CA ALA A 24 2.82 44.38 1.10
C ALA A 24 3.04 42.93 0.66
N SER A 25 2.21 41.99 1.12
CA SER A 25 2.18 40.67 0.48
C SER A 25 1.58 40.85 -0.92
N SER A 26 2.36 40.58 -1.97
CA SER A 26 1.80 40.60 -3.32
C SER A 26 0.66 39.59 -3.39
N PRO A 27 -0.41 39.83 -4.20
CA PRO A 27 -1.51 38.87 -4.38
C PRO A 27 -1.01 37.46 -4.70
N VAL A 28 0.13 37.33 -5.35
CA VAL A 28 0.83 36.06 -5.64
C VAL A 28 1.33 35.37 -4.36
N MET A 29 1.86 36.16 -3.39
CA MET A 29 2.34 35.60 -2.13
C MET A 29 1.18 35.08 -1.26
N GLU A 30 0.07 35.81 -1.22
CA GLU A 30 -1.14 35.39 -0.51
C GLU A 30 -1.72 34.10 -1.13
N GLU A 31 -1.76 34.01 -2.44
CA GLU A 31 -2.20 32.80 -3.16
C GLU A 31 -1.28 31.61 -2.89
N ILE A 32 0.03 31.82 -2.87
CA ILE A 32 1.02 30.79 -2.54
C ILE A 32 0.82 30.33 -1.09
N ILE A 33 0.71 31.24 -0.14
CA ILE A 33 0.49 30.91 1.27
C ILE A 33 -0.83 30.17 1.44
N TYR A 34 -1.91 30.62 0.82
CA TYR A 34 -3.20 29.94 0.84
C TYR A 34 -3.10 28.51 0.29
N LYS A 35 -2.48 28.33 -0.88
CA LYS A 35 -2.29 27.01 -1.48
C LYS A 35 -1.46 26.09 -0.58
N VAL A 36 -0.37 26.59 -0.02
CA VAL A 36 0.50 25.80 0.88
C VAL A 36 -0.24 25.42 2.17
N VAL A 37 -0.92 26.37 2.81
CA VAL A 37 -1.68 26.13 4.05
C VAL A 37 -2.85 25.19 3.78
N PHE A 38 -3.60 25.42 2.69
CA PHE A 38 -4.70 24.54 2.29
C PHE A 38 -4.21 23.12 2.02
N GLN A 39 -3.14 22.98 1.24
CA GLN A 39 -2.58 21.67 0.91
C GLN A 39 -2.04 20.95 2.15
N ALA A 40 -1.33 21.65 3.04
CA ALA A 40 -0.85 21.08 4.29
C ALA A 40 -2.00 20.64 5.20
N THR A 41 -3.04 21.47 5.33
CA THR A 41 -4.25 21.14 6.11
C THR A 41 -4.98 19.93 5.51
N TYR A 42 -5.17 19.94 4.19
CA TYR A 42 -5.81 18.82 3.49
C TYR A 42 -5.03 17.51 3.69
N GLN A 43 -3.72 17.50 3.51
CA GLN A 43 -2.90 16.31 3.72
C GLN A 43 -2.94 15.81 5.17
N THR A 44 -3.04 16.72 6.15
CA THR A 44 -3.17 16.36 7.57
C THR A 44 -4.53 15.78 7.89
N LEU A 45 -5.61 16.25 7.24
CA LEU A 45 -6.97 15.77 7.46
C LEU A 45 -7.32 14.54 6.61
N LYS A 46 -6.65 14.36 5.47
CA LYS A 46 -6.92 13.23 4.54
C LYS A 46 -6.95 11.86 5.24
N PRO A 47 -6.04 11.52 6.18
CA PRO A 47 -6.10 10.24 6.89
C PRO A 47 -7.37 10.07 7.72
N LEU A 48 -7.89 11.14 8.33
CA LEU A 48 -9.13 11.13 9.10
C LEU A 48 -10.35 10.97 8.20
N LEU A 49 -10.24 11.45 6.95
CA LEU A 49 -11.30 11.41 5.94
C LEU A 49 -11.12 10.22 4.97
N ALA A 50 -10.20 9.31 5.24
CA ALA A 50 -9.89 8.18 4.36
C ALA A 50 -11.12 7.32 4.02
N PHE A 51 -12.10 7.27 4.92
CA PHE A 51 -13.36 6.55 4.69
C PHE A 51 -14.28 7.23 3.65
N LEU A 52 -14.03 8.48 3.27
CA LEU A 52 -14.75 9.21 2.22
C LEU A 52 -14.02 9.22 0.88
N HIS A 53 -12.74 8.80 0.83
CA HIS A 53 -11.91 8.88 -0.36
C HIS A 53 -11.80 7.51 -1.06
N HIS A 54 -12.22 7.46 -2.33
CA HIS A 54 -12.23 6.25 -3.16
C HIS A 54 -10.84 5.66 -3.44
N ASP A 55 -9.77 6.43 -3.29
CA ASP A 55 -8.38 5.99 -3.41
C ASP A 55 -7.84 5.28 -2.16
N SER A 56 -8.64 5.24 -1.08
CA SER A 56 -8.30 4.57 0.17
C SER A 56 -8.95 3.18 0.29
N PHE A 57 -8.21 2.19 0.77
CA PHE A 57 -8.79 0.90 1.17
C PHE A 57 -9.83 1.05 2.30
N LEU A 58 -9.75 2.13 3.09
CA LEU A 58 -10.72 2.45 4.14
C LEU A 58 -11.97 3.16 3.61
N TYR A 59 -12.13 3.34 2.29
CA TYR A 59 -13.33 3.90 1.71
C TYR A 59 -14.56 3.10 2.13
N TRP A 60 -15.61 3.78 2.63
CA TRP A 60 -16.76 3.11 3.25
C TRP A 60 -17.41 2.01 2.39
N PRO A 61 -17.52 2.11 1.04
CA PRO A 61 -18.05 1.00 0.25
C PRO A 61 -17.16 -0.24 0.30
N PHE A 62 -15.82 -0.07 0.36
CA PHE A 62 -14.88 -1.19 0.48
C PHE A 62 -14.91 -1.82 1.87
N ILE A 63 -15.17 -1.03 2.93
CA ILE A 63 -15.37 -1.57 4.28
C ILE A 63 -16.66 -2.39 4.32
N LEU A 64 -17.77 -1.86 3.80
CA LEU A 64 -19.04 -2.57 3.78
C LEU A 64 -19.01 -3.83 2.93
N SER A 65 -18.43 -3.78 1.72
CA SER A 65 -18.27 -4.97 0.87
C SER A 65 -17.37 -6.02 1.53
N THR A 66 -16.28 -5.59 2.16
CA THR A 66 -15.38 -6.48 2.91
C THR A 66 -16.13 -7.20 4.04
N LEU A 67 -16.93 -6.49 4.84
CA LEU A 67 -17.73 -7.10 5.90
C LEU A 67 -18.76 -8.09 5.35
N LEU A 68 -19.44 -7.73 4.27
CA LEU A 68 -20.40 -8.62 3.61
C LEU A 68 -19.73 -9.89 3.07
N ILE A 69 -18.61 -9.73 2.34
CA ILE A 69 -17.84 -10.86 1.79
C ILE A 69 -17.29 -11.73 2.92
N ALA A 70 -16.80 -11.12 4.02
CA ALA A 70 -16.32 -11.85 5.19
C ALA A 70 -17.43 -12.69 5.83
N MET A 71 -18.63 -12.14 6.01
CA MET A 71 -19.78 -12.89 6.55
C MET A 71 -20.22 -14.03 5.62
N LEU A 72 -20.20 -13.80 4.31
CA LEU A 72 -20.50 -14.85 3.33
C LEU A 72 -19.42 -15.95 3.35
N ALA A 73 -18.15 -15.59 3.32
CA ALA A 73 -17.04 -16.54 3.42
C ALA A 73 -17.14 -17.36 4.70
N TRP A 74 -17.42 -16.71 5.83
CA TRP A 74 -17.66 -17.37 7.12
C TRP A 74 -18.82 -18.35 7.08
N ARG A 75 -19.95 -17.99 6.48
CA ARG A 75 -21.11 -18.88 6.33
C ARG A 75 -20.75 -20.17 5.56
N PHE A 76 -19.96 -20.02 4.47
CA PHE A 76 -19.53 -21.18 3.68
C PHE A 76 -18.51 -22.04 4.41
N THR A 77 -17.59 -21.48 5.18
CA THR A 77 -16.64 -22.22 6.02
C THR A 77 -17.37 -22.99 7.12
N ARG A 78 -18.34 -22.36 7.77
CA ARG A 78 -19.16 -23.00 8.82
C ARG A 78 -19.96 -24.21 8.30
N ALA A 79 -20.48 -24.16 7.09
CA ALA A 79 -21.21 -25.28 6.49
C ALA A 79 -20.34 -26.53 6.32
N ARG A 80 -19.03 -26.42 6.52
CA ARG A 80 -18.05 -27.52 6.43
C ARG A 80 -17.62 -28.13 7.78
N GLY A 81 -18.28 -27.79 8.87
CA GLY A 81 -18.14 -28.51 10.15
C GLY A 81 -17.17 -27.94 11.19
N ASP A 82 -16.60 -26.77 10.98
CA ASP A 82 -15.54 -26.23 11.88
C ASP A 82 -16.06 -25.44 13.11
N LEU A 83 -17.37 -25.50 13.45
CA LEU A 83 -17.97 -24.54 14.35
C LEU A 83 -18.94 -25.14 15.37
N ASP A 84 -19.06 -24.46 16.50
CA ASP A 84 -20.02 -24.78 17.57
C ASP A 84 -21.47 -24.58 17.09
N PRO A 85 -22.26 -25.65 16.89
CA PRO A 85 -23.64 -25.54 16.42
C PRO A 85 -24.57 -24.84 17.41
N ALA A 86 -24.16 -24.68 18.67
CA ALA A 86 -24.98 -24.07 19.72
C ALA A 86 -24.95 -22.53 19.71
N LYS A 87 -24.00 -21.90 19.01
CA LYS A 87 -23.87 -20.45 18.98
C LYS A 87 -24.53 -19.81 17.75
N PRO A 88 -25.21 -18.64 17.88
CA PRO A 88 -25.70 -17.89 16.72
C PRO A 88 -24.55 -17.51 15.78
N HIS A 89 -24.76 -17.69 14.47
CA HIS A 89 -23.73 -17.49 13.43
C HIS A 89 -23.03 -16.11 13.48
N TRP A 90 -23.83 -15.05 13.64
CA TRP A 90 -23.29 -13.69 13.67
C TRP A 90 -22.44 -13.43 14.93
N LYS A 91 -22.87 -13.95 16.09
CA LYS A 91 -22.13 -13.76 17.35
C LYS A 91 -20.75 -14.39 17.29
N GLU A 92 -20.68 -15.60 16.75
CA GLU A 92 -19.40 -16.32 16.58
C GLU A 92 -18.48 -15.61 15.58
N PHE A 93 -19.03 -15.05 14.48
CA PHE A 93 -18.28 -14.20 13.54
C PHE A 93 -17.67 -13.00 14.26
N PHE A 94 -18.47 -12.28 15.04
CA PHE A 94 -18.00 -11.10 15.79
C PHE A 94 -16.96 -11.47 16.84
N ASP A 95 -17.21 -12.54 17.62
CA ASP A 95 -16.29 -13.02 18.65
C ASP A 95 -14.94 -13.44 18.07
N ARG A 96 -14.89 -13.95 16.85
CA ARG A 96 -13.70 -14.41 16.18
C ARG A 96 -12.94 -13.31 15.45
N TYR A 97 -13.63 -12.52 14.63
CA TYR A 97 -13.00 -11.61 13.66
C TYR A 97 -13.03 -10.14 14.06
N LEU A 98 -13.96 -9.75 14.94
CA LEU A 98 -14.03 -8.39 15.49
C LEU A 98 -13.73 -8.37 17.00
N SER A 99 -13.08 -9.41 17.49
CA SER A 99 -12.74 -9.57 18.91
C SER A 99 -11.73 -8.51 19.37
N ARG A 100 -11.82 -8.16 20.66
CA ARG A 100 -10.82 -7.32 21.32
C ARG A 100 -9.41 -7.92 21.24
N ARG A 101 -9.28 -9.26 21.16
CA ARG A 101 -7.98 -9.94 21.03
C ARG A 101 -7.25 -9.55 19.74
N LEU A 102 -7.95 -9.27 18.65
CA LEU A 102 -7.36 -8.84 17.40
C LEU A 102 -7.21 -7.31 17.36
N TRP A 103 -8.30 -6.59 17.55
CA TRP A 103 -8.34 -5.14 17.33
C TRP A 103 -7.69 -4.33 18.46
N TRP A 104 -7.57 -4.88 19.67
CA TRP A 104 -6.82 -4.28 20.79
C TRP A 104 -5.49 -4.99 21.06
N HIS A 105 -5.01 -5.82 20.13
CA HIS A 105 -3.68 -6.40 20.22
C HIS A 105 -2.60 -5.30 20.18
N ALA A 106 -1.47 -5.48 20.85
CA ALA A 106 -0.39 -4.49 20.86
C ALA A 106 0.12 -4.16 19.45
N SER A 107 0.20 -5.18 18.58
CA SER A 107 0.55 -5.03 17.16
C SER A 107 -0.47 -4.18 16.40
N SER A 108 -1.78 -4.36 16.63
CA SER A 108 -2.83 -3.54 15.98
C SER A 108 -2.80 -2.08 16.45
N HIS A 109 -2.54 -1.84 17.75
CA HIS A 109 -2.33 -0.48 18.25
C HIS A 109 -1.12 0.21 17.64
N LEU A 110 -0.08 -0.56 17.33
CA LEU A 110 1.08 -0.05 16.61
C LEU A 110 0.73 0.33 15.18
N ASP A 111 -0.09 -0.48 14.48
CA ASP A 111 -0.61 -0.17 13.14
C ASP A 111 -1.36 1.16 13.13
N TYR A 112 -2.27 1.38 14.11
CA TYR A 112 -3.04 2.63 14.20
C TYR A 112 -2.13 3.85 14.37
N ARG A 113 -1.17 3.79 15.30
CA ARG A 113 -0.22 4.88 15.54
C ARG A 113 0.65 5.13 14.32
N PHE A 114 1.13 4.06 13.69
CA PHE A 114 1.99 4.16 12.51
C PHE A 114 1.24 4.74 11.32
N TYR A 115 -0.04 4.35 11.12
CA TYR A 115 -0.91 4.93 10.09
C TYR A 115 -1.01 6.45 10.20
N PHE A 116 -1.38 6.98 11.38
CA PHE A 116 -1.53 8.42 11.56
C PHE A 116 -0.22 9.18 11.39
N ILE A 117 0.87 8.67 11.94
CA ILE A 117 2.17 9.32 11.85
C ILE A 117 2.68 9.27 10.40
N ASN A 118 2.57 8.12 9.75
CA ASN A 118 3.03 7.94 8.37
C ASN A 118 2.20 8.75 7.38
N ALA A 119 0.90 8.90 7.62
CA ALA A 119 0.02 9.72 6.80
C ALA A 119 0.40 11.21 6.80
N ILE A 120 1.07 11.68 7.85
CA ILE A 120 1.60 13.05 7.93
C ILE A 120 3.03 13.10 7.38
N LEU A 121 3.89 12.19 7.81
CA LEU A 121 5.32 12.24 7.47
C LEU A 121 5.60 11.85 6.02
N PHE A 122 4.90 10.85 5.47
CA PHE A 122 5.15 10.37 4.12
C PHE A 122 4.96 11.45 3.04
N PRO A 123 3.83 12.20 2.98
CA PRO A 123 3.68 13.28 2.01
C PRO A 123 4.71 14.39 2.16
N LEU A 124 5.18 14.66 3.38
CA LEU A 124 6.14 15.73 3.64
C LEU A 124 7.58 15.33 3.27
N ILE A 125 7.98 14.10 3.52
CA ILE A 125 9.36 13.63 3.37
C ILE A 125 9.56 12.96 2.01
N VAL A 126 8.67 12.04 1.64
CA VAL A 126 8.81 11.22 0.43
C VAL A 126 7.98 11.77 -0.72
N GLY A 127 6.83 12.38 -0.43
CA GLY A 127 5.94 12.94 -1.45
C GLY A 127 6.64 13.79 -2.51
N PRO A 128 7.55 14.73 -2.14
CA PRO A 128 8.29 15.56 -3.11
C PRO A 128 9.24 14.75 -4.03
N LEU A 129 9.60 13.53 -3.66
CA LEU A 129 10.47 12.64 -4.43
C LEU A 129 9.69 11.69 -5.35
N LEU A 130 8.36 11.67 -5.24
CA LEU A 130 7.52 10.81 -6.05
C LEU A 130 7.27 11.44 -7.41
N PHE A 131 7.26 10.60 -8.42
CA PHE A 131 6.80 10.94 -9.75
C PHE A 131 5.55 10.12 -10.11
N SER A 132 4.73 10.67 -10.99
CA SER A 132 3.50 10.02 -11.44
C SER A 132 3.68 9.34 -12.80
N SER A 133 2.76 8.43 -13.14
CA SER A 133 2.66 7.84 -14.49
C SER A 133 2.61 8.91 -15.57
N GLN A 134 1.86 9.99 -15.33
CA GLN A 134 1.79 11.13 -16.25
C GLN A 134 3.13 11.86 -16.39
N GLY A 135 3.87 12.03 -15.28
CA GLY A 135 5.21 12.63 -15.28
C GLY A 135 6.20 11.80 -16.12
N VAL A 136 6.16 10.47 -15.97
CA VAL A 136 6.96 9.55 -16.79
C VAL A 136 6.56 9.64 -18.27
N ALA A 137 5.27 9.62 -18.57
CA ALA A 137 4.77 9.72 -19.95
C ALA A 137 5.19 11.04 -20.60
N THR A 138 5.13 12.17 -19.86
CA THR A 138 5.60 13.48 -20.32
C THR A 138 7.11 13.48 -20.57
N ALA A 139 7.91 12.92 -19.66
CA ALA A 139 9.35 12.82 -19.83
C ALA A 139 9.73 12.00 -21.07
N LEU A 140 9.08 10.86 -21.29
CA LEU A 140 9.25 10.05 -22.49
C LEU A 140 8.83 10.80 -23.76
N GLY A 141 7.73 11.56 -23.70
CA GLY A 141 7.28 12.41 -24.78
C GLY A 141 8.29 13.48 -25.17
N ASN A 142 8.94 14.11 -24.18
CA ASN A 142 10.00 15.10 -24.41
C ASN A 142 11.24 14.46 -25.05
N LEU A 143 11.55 13.20 -24.73
CA LEU A 143 12.72 12.50 -25.25
C LEU A 143 12.47 11.88 -26.65
N PHE A 144 11.31 11.29 -26.86
CA PHE A 144 11.01 10.47 -28.04
C PHE A 144 9.92 11.06 -28.94
N GLY A 145 9.42 12.23 -28.60
CA GLY A 145 8.35 12.96 -29.30
C GLY A 145 6.97 12.68 -28.70
N MET A 146 6.19 13.74 -28.64
CA MET A 146 4.76 13.69 -28.37
C MET A 146 3.98 13.54 -29.70
N PRO A 147 2.79 12.96 -29.69
CA PRO A 147 1.96 12.92 -30.90
C PRO A 147 1.56 14.34 -31.31
N GLU A 148 1.34 14.54 -32.59
CA GLU A 148 0.56 15.69 -33.07
C GLU A 148 -0.87 15.55 -32.51
N ALA A 149 -1.48 16.71 -32.19
CA ALA A 149 -2.84 16.72 -31.65
C ALA A 149 -3.79 16.01 -32.65
N GLN A 150 -4.35 14.90 -32.23
CA GLN A 150 -5.32 14.18 -33.06
C GLN A 150 -6.67 14.89 -32.94
N SER A 151 -7.33 15.09 -34.11
CA SER A 151 -8.64 15.77 -34.20
C SER A 151 -9.81 14.89 -33.78
N ALA A 152 -9.63 13.55 -33.80
CA ALA A 152 -10.69 12.60 -33.47
C ALA A 152 -10.69 12.26 -31.98
N ALA A 153 -11.87 12.22 -31.37
CA ALA A 153 -12.02 11.70 -30.00
C ALA A 153 -11.65 10.20 -29.93
N PRO A 154 -11.04 9.71 -28.84
CA PRO A 154 -10.75 8.29 -28.69
C PRO A 154 -12.05 7.46 -28.67
N SER A 155 -12.01 6.27 -29.26
CA SER A 155 -13.13 5.34 -29.23
C SER A 155 -13.28 4.67 -27.85
N PHE A 156 -14.46 4.09 -27.61
CA PHE A 156 -14.68 3.25 -26.42
C PHE A 156 -13.67 2.08 -26.36
N TRP A 157 -13.34 1.47 -27.49
CA TRP A 157 -12.42 0.34 -27.54
C TRP A 157 -10.97 0.75 -27.23
N ASP A 158 -10.57 1.95 -27.63
CA ASP A 158 -9.27 2.52 -27.25
C ASP A 158 -9.20 2.74 -25.75
N ALA A 159 -10.24 3.34 -25.16
CA ALA A 159 -10.32 3.55 -23.71
C ALA A 159 -10.35 2.22 -22.93
N LEU A 160 -11.07 1.21 -23.45
CA LEU A 160 -11.09 -0.12 -22.84
C LEU A 160 -9.72 -0.79 -22.92
N ALA A 161 -9.07 -0.78 -24.07
CA ALA A 161 -7.73 -1.34 -24.25
C ALA A 161 -6.72 -0.63 -23.32
N TYR A 162 -6.75 0.71 -23.25
CA TYR A 162 -5.91 1.47 -22.34
C TYR A 162 -6.16 1.09 -20.88
N THR A 163 -7.43 0.98 -20.47
CA THR A 163 -7.81 0.59 -19.10
C THR A 163 -7.25 -0.79 -18.73
N VAL A 164 -7.41 -1.78 -19.61
CA VAL A 164 -6.94 -3.15 -19.35
C VAL A 164 -5.42 -3.22 -19.32
N ILE A 165 -4.75 -2.62 -20.32
CA ILE A 165 -3.28 -2.67 -20.41
C ILE A 165 -2.62 -1.86 -19.28
N PHE A 166 -3.20 -0.71 -18.92
CA PHE A 166 -2.75 0.06 -17.75
C PHE A 166 -2.88 -0.75 -16.47
N PHE A 167 -4.01 -1.44 -16.24
CA PHE A 167 -4.19 -2.33 -15.09
C PHE A 167 -3.12 -3.43 -15.04
N ILE A 168 -2.87 -4.11 -16.16
CA ILE A 168 -1.85 -5.17 -16.24
C ILE A 168 -0.46 -4.61 -15.91
N ALA A 169 -0.10 -3.45 -16.46
CA ALA A 169 1.19 -2.79 -16.19
C ALA A 169 1.31 -2.30 -14.73
N TYR A 170 0.21 -1.82 -14.15
CA TYR A 170 0.14 -1.42 -12.74
C TYR A 170 0.35 -2.61 -11.82
N ASP A 171 -0.38 -3.71 -12.04
CA ASP A 171 -0.28 -4.92 -11.23
C ASP A 171 1.09 -5.58 -11.36
N PHE A 172 1.64 -5.62 -12.59
CA PHE A 172 3.03 -6.04 -12.82
C PHE A 172 4.05 -5.18 -12.06
N GLY A 173 3.89 -3.85 -12.14
CA GLY A 173 4.77 -2.92 -11.41
C GLY A 173 4.74 -3.14 -9.90
N ARG A 174 3.56 -3.41 -9.34
CA ARG A 174 3.41 -3.75 -7.92
C ARG A 174 4.09 -5.08 -7.57
N PHE A 175 3.92 -6.10 -8.42
CA PHE A 175 4.61 -7.38 -8.26
C PHE A 175 6.13 -7.20 -8.26
N VAL A 176 6.66 -6.44 -9.22
CA VAL A 176 8.10 -6.16 -9.31
C VAL A 176 8.59 -5.40 -8.08
N SER A 177 7.88 -4.35 -7.66
CA SER A 177 8.21 -3.60 -6.43
C SER A 177 8.31 -4.53 -5.22
N HIS A 178 7.31 -5.38 -5.03
CA HIS A 178 7.21 -6.28 -3.91
C HIS A 178 8.31 -7.36 -3.95
N SER A 179 8.62 -7.88 -5.14
CA SER A 179 9.72 -8.80 -5.33
C SER A 179 11.08 -8.16 -5.02
N LEU A 180 11.31 -6.91 -5.44
CA LEU A 180 12.53 -6.17 -5.09
C LEU A 180 12.66 -5.98 -3.57
N LEU A 181 11.54 -5.68 -2.88
CA LEU A 181 11.52 -5.53 -1.43
C LEU A 181 11.85 -6.83 -0.69
N HIS A 182 11.52 -7.99 -1.26
CA HIS A 182 11.85 -9.30 -0.71
C HIS A 182 13.26 -9.78 -1.08
N ASP A 183 13.70 -9.57 -2.34
CA ASP A 183 14.92 -10.20 -2.86
C ASP A 183 16.17 -9.36 -2.61
N ILE A 184 16.03 -8.04 -2.46
CA ILE A 184 17.17 -7.17 -2.21
C ILE A 184 17.37 -7.04 -0.68
N PRO A 185 18.49 -7.54 -0.11
CA PRO A 185 18.66 -7.64 1.34
C PRO A 185 18.52 -6.32 2.11
N TRP A 186 18.95 -5.20 1.52
CA TRP A 186 18.80 -3.89 2.15
C TRP A 186 17.38 -3.34 2.05
N LEU A 187 16.63 -3.61 0.97
CA LEU A 187 15.20 -3.26 0.86
C LEU A 187 14.35 -4.11 1.80
N TRP A 188 14.69 -5.38 1.97
CA TRP A 188 14.02 -6.26 2.91
C TRP A 188 14.01 -5.70 4.34
N GLN A 189 15.06 -4.98 4.78
CA GLN A 189 15.05 -4.38 6.12
C GLN A 189 13.90 -3.39 6.30
N PHE A 190 13.50 -2.68 5.25
CA PHE A 190 12.36 -1.75 5.28
C PHE A 190 11.04 -2.50 5.17
N HIS A 191 10.98 -3.56 4.37
CA HIS A 191 9.78 -4.38 4.19
C HIS A 191 9.48 -5.28 5.40
N LYS A 192 10.47 -5.62 6.21
CA LYS A 192 10.30 -6.26 7.52
C LYS A 192 9.34 -5.49 8.44
N VAL A 193 9.22 -4.18 8.29
CA VAL A 193 8.23 -3.36 9.04
C VAL A 193 6.82 -3.89 8.78
N HIS A 194 6.50 -4.20 7.52
CA HIS A 194 5.22 -4.77 7.13
C HIS A 194 5.02 -6.18 7.67
N HIS A 195 6.02 -7.05 7.49
CA HIS A 195 5.99 -8.44 7.95
C HIS A 195 6.10 -8.62 9.47
N SER A 196 6.49 -7.57 10.21
CA SER A 196 6.59 -7.62 11.68
C SER A 196 5.24 -7.65 12.40
N ALA A 197 4.13 -7.64 11.68
CA ALA A 197 2.79 -7.72 12.25
C ALA A 197 2.53 -9.12 12.85
N GLU A 198 2.23 -9.18 14.14
CA GLU A 198 1.91 -10.42 14.86
C GLU A 198 0.45 -10.86 14.66
N VAL A 199 -0.42 -9.93 14.29
CA VAL A 199 -1.82 -10.15 13.90
C VAL A 199 -2.16 -9.26 12.72
N LEU A 200 -3.07 -9.71 11.85
CA LEU A 200 -3.52 -8.94 10.69
C LEU A 200 -4.87 -8.29 10.98
N THR A 201 -4.93 -6.99 10.74
CA THR A 201 -6.17 -6.22 10.62
C THR A 201 -6.10 -5.42 9.31
N PRO A 202 -7.21 -4.89 8.78
CA PRO A 202 -7.16 -4.01 7.61
C PRO A 202 -6.17 -2.85 7.75
N MET A 203 -5.88 -2.42 8.99
CA MET A 203 -4.90 -1.37 9.28
C MET A 203 -3.45 -1.82 9.06
N THR A 204 -3.17 -3.12 9.08
CA THR A 204 -1.83 -3.67 8.81
C THR A 204 -1.37 -3.37 7.37
N ALA A 205 -2.30 -3.18 6.42
CA ALA A 205 -1.98 -2.70 5.07
C ALA A 205 -1.19 -1.37 5.07
N PHE A 206 -1.34 -0.57 6.11
CA PHE A 206 -0.67 0.74 6.26
C PHE A 206 0.61 0.68 7.12
N ARG A 207 0.96 -0.51 7.64
CA ARG A 207 2.25 -0.73 8.29
C ARG A 207 3.34 -0.92 7.23
N ALA A 208 3.71 0.15 6.54
CA ALA A 208 4.75 0.13 5.52
C ALA A 208 5.72 1.31 5.74
N HIS A 209 7.02 1.03 5.75
CA HIS A 209 8.04 2.07 5.91
C HIS A 209 8.00 3.06 4.74
N PRO A 210 8.31 4.37 4.91
CA PRO A 210 8.34 5.34 3.82
C PRO A 210 9.21 4.92 2.61
N VAL A 211 10.31 4.22 2.82
CA VAL A 211 11.16 3.67 1.73
C VAL A 211 10.42 2.57 0.96
N ASP A 212 9.73 1.67 1.67
CA ASP A 212 8.88 0.64 1.08
C ASP A 212 7.79 1.29 0.20
N LEU A 213 7.04 2.26 0.76
CA LEU A 213 6.01 3.00 0.05
C LEU A 213 6.56 3.75 -1.18
N ALA A 214 7.78 4.28 -1.12
CA ALA A 214 8.44 4.91 -2.26
C ALA A 214 8.70 3.91 -3.40
N VAL A 215 9.26 2.74 -3.09
CA VAL A 215 9.49 1.67 -4.08
C VAL A 215 8.15 1.21 -4.68
N MET A 216 7.14 1.02 -3.82
CA MET A 216 5.78 0.65 -4.23
C MET A 216 5.04 1.72 -5.05
N ALA A 217 5.52 2.97 -5.03
CA ALA A 217 5.00 4.04 -5.88
C ALA A 217 5.78 4.18 -7.19
N TRP A 218 7.12 4.14 -7.15
CA TRP A 218 7.97 4.42 -8.30
C TRP A 218 7.87 3.38 -9.40
N VAL A 219 7.92 2.09 -9.06
CA VAL A 219 7.94 1.04 -10.11
C VAL A 219 6.61 0.97 -10.86
N PRO A 220 5.42 0.98 -10.19
CA PRO A 220 4.15 1.10 -10.91
C PRO A 220 4.02 2.38 -11.72
N ALA A 221 4.54 3.53 -11.24
CA ALA A 221 4.53 4.77 -12.00
C ALA A 221 5.38 4.67 -13.29
N LEU A 222 6.50 3.95 -13.26
CA LEU A 222 7.33 3.68 -14.43
C LEU A 222 6.59 2.78 -15.44
N THR A 223 6.08 1.64 -14.99
CA THR A 223 5.42 0.68 -15.90
C THR A 223 4.17 1.27 -16.53
N THR A 224 3.33 1.95 -15.76
CA THR A 224 2.11 2.61 -16.24
C THR A 224 2.41 3.86 -17.04
N GLY A 225 3.46 4.60 -16.72
CA GLY A 225 3.89 5.78 -17.48
C GLY A 225 4.38 5.44 -18.89
N ILE A 226 5.10 4.31 -19.04
CA ILE A 226 5.48 3.77 -20.35
C ILE A 226 4.24 3.44 -21.18
N VAL A 227 3.27 2.72 -20.58
CA VAL A 227 1.99 2.39 -21.24
C VAL A 227 1.24 3.66 -21.64
N THR A 228 1.15 4.63 -20.73
CA THR A 228 0.48 5.92 -20.99
C THR A 228 1.12 6.65 -22.15
N TRP A 229 2.46 6.74 -22.19
CA TRP A 229 3.19 7.34 -23.31
C TRP A 229 2.94 6.60 -24.63
N CYS A 230 2.97 5.25 -24.62
CA CYS A 230 2.69 4.46 -25.81
C CYS A 230 1.28 4.74 -26.36
N PHE A 231 0.27 4.76 -25.49
CA PHE A 231 -1.10 5.07 -25.91
C PHE A 231 -1.24 6.50 -26.42
N TYR A 232 -0.63 7.47 -25.76
CA TYR A 232 -0.64 8.86 -26.23
C TYR A 232 0.07 9.02 -27.56
N ARG A 233 1.18 8.31 -27.76
CA ARG A 233 2.01 8.43 -28.97
C ARG A 233 1.39 7.71 -30.17
N TYR A 234 0.81 6.53 -30.00
CA TYR A 234 0.44 5.65 -31.08
C TYR A 234 -1.08 5.42 -31.27
N VAL A 235 -1.88 5.75 -30.27
CA VAL A 235 -3.33 5.55 -30.32
C VAL A 235 -4.05 6.89 -30.30
N ASN A 236 -4.05 7.64 -29.19
CA ASN A 236 -4.71 8.93 -29.08
C ASN A 236 -4.22 9.70 -27.85
N ALA A 237 -3.77 10.94 -28.03
CA ALA A 237 -3.28 11.80 -26.94
C ALA A 237 -4.37 12.22 -25.93
N GLY A 238 -5.63 12.17 -26.32
CA GLY A 238 -6.78 12.48 -25.45
C GLY A 238 -7.40 11.28 -24.76
N ILE A 239 -6.73 10.10 -24.82
CA ILE A 239 -7.29 8.87 -24.26
C ILE A 239 -7.37 8.95 -22.74
N GLY A 240 -8.50 8.50 -22.17
CA GLY A 240 -8.73 8.34 -20.74
C GLY A 240 -9.06 6.91 -20.36
N MET A 241 -8.83 6.57 -19.08
CA MET A 241 -9.23 5.28 -18.50
C MET A 241 -10.72 5.24 -18.21
N ILE A 242 -11.32 4.06 -18.32
CA ILE A 242 -12.67 3.81 -17.80
C ILE A 242 -12.58 3.78 -16.25
N THR A 243 -13.33 4.67 -15.62
CA THR A 243 -13.39 4.78 -14.17
C THR A 243 -14.80 4.54 -13.65
N PHE A 244 -14.89 4.08 -12.41
CA PHE A 244 -16.13 4.02 -11.65
C PHE A 244 -15.96 4.79 -10.35
N LEU A 245 -16.81 5.78 -10.11
CA LEU A 245 -16.71 6.69 -8.95
C LEU A 245 -15.29 7.28 -8.77
N GLY A 246 -14.64 7.65 -9.87
CA GLY A 246 -13.32 8.28 -9.85
C GLY A 246 -12.13 7.33 -9.71
N LEU A 247 -12.35 6.05 -9.47
CA LEU A 247 -11.30 5.03 -9.39
C LEU A 247 -11.31 4.17 -10.66
N HIS A 248 -10.16 3.67 -11.07
CA HIS A 248 -9.98 2.71 -12.16
C HIS A 248 -10.97 1.52 -12.02
N ALA A 249 -11.79 1.25 -13.05
CA ALA A 249 -12.93 0.34 -12.95
C ALA A 249 -12.55 -1.09 -12.51
N ILE A 250 -11.42 -1.61 -13.00
CA ILE A 250 -10.95 -2.96 -12.62
C ILE A 250 -10.47 -2.96 -11.16
N LEU A 251 -9.69 -1.96 -10.73
CA LEU A 251 -9.23 -1.86 -9.33
C LEU A 251 -10.41 -1.71 -8.36
N TRP A 252 -11.49 -1.07 -8.80
CA TRP A 252 -12.70 -0.96 -7.99
C TRP A 252 -13.25 -2.34 -7.62
N ILE A 253 -13.28 -3.28 -8.59
CA ILE A 253 -13.75 -4.66 -8.36
C ILE A 253 -12.85 -5.39 -7.37
N PHE A 254 -11.53 -5.30 -7.53
CA PHE A 254 -10.59 -5.98 -6.62
C PHE A 254 -10.61 -5.39 -5.20
N ASN A 255 -10.83 -4.09 -5.06
CA ASN A 255 -10.90 -3.43 -3.76
C ASN A 255 -12.12 -3.84 -2.93
N LEU A 256 -13.16 -4.41 -3.53
CA LEU A 256 -14.32 -4.94 -2.79
C LEU A 256 -13.91 -6.00 -1.74
N ALA A 257 -12.87 -6.77 -2.01
CA ALA A 257 -12.31 -7.77 -1.10
C ALA A 257 -10.91 -7.41 -0.59
N GLY A 258 -10.37 -6.25 -0.97
CA GLY A 258 -8.97 -5.87 -0.75
C GLY A 258 -8.56 -5.88 0.72
N ASN A 259 -9.44 -5.42 1.61
CA ASN A 259 -9.17 -5.40 3.06
C ASN A 259 -9.08 -6.80 3.70
N LEU A 260 -9.61 -7.85 3.06
CA LEU A 260 -9.51 -9.23 3.56
C LEU A 260 -8.08 -9.79 3.48
N ARG A 261 -7.20 -9.20 2.68
CA ARG A 261 -5.79 -9.61 2.58
C ARG A 261 -5.07 -9.50 3.93
N HIS A 262 -5.39 -8.46 4.67
CA HIS A 262 -4.84 -8.19 6.00
C HIS A 262 -5.89 -8.41 7.10
N TRP A 263 -6.72 -9.43 6.98
CA TRP A 263 -7.66 -9.81 8.03
C TRP A 263 -7.68 -11.34 8.18
N HIS A 264 -8.00 -11.85 9.35
CA HIS A 264 -7.99 -13.29 9.64
C HIS A 264 -9.13 -14.09 9.00
N VAL A 265 -9.96 -13.47 8.17
CA VAL A 265 -11.03 -14.16 7.43
C VAL A 265 -10.43 -14.88 6.23
N TRP A 266 -10.43 -16.21 6.28
CA TRP A 266 -9.92 -17.02 5.18
C TRP A 266 -10.84 -16.95 3.97
N LEU A 267 -10.34 -16.44 2.87
CA LEU A 267 -11.02 -16.42 1.58
C LEU A 267 -10.09 -16.94 0.50
N SER A 268 -10.31 -18.18 0.10
CA SER A 268 -9.65 -18.82 -1.03
C SER A 268 -10.63 -18.89 -2.20
N TYR A 269 -10.20 -18.49 -3.39
CA TYR A 269 -11.02 -18.57 -4.61
C TYR A 269 -11.07 -19.99 -5.21
N GLY A 270 -10.47 -20.96 -4.52
CA GLY A 270 -10.40 -22.35 -4.96
C GLY A 270 -9.23 -22.64 -5.89
N PRO A 271 -8.96 -23.94 -6.15
CA PRO A 271 -7.70 -24.38 -6.75
C PRO A 271 -7.49 -23.87 -8.19
N THR A 272 -8.55 -23.62 -8.92
CA THR A 272 -8.46 -23.14 -10.32
C THR A 272 -8.22 -21.63 -10.38
N LEU A 273 -9.08 -20.83 -9.72
CA LEU A 273 -8.96 -19.37 -9.79
C LEU A 273 -7.72 -18.85 -9.05
N ASN A 274 -7.30 -19.50 -7.97
CA ASN A 274 -6.07 -19.18 -7.25
C ASN A 274 -4.78 -19.31 -8.09
N ARG A 275 -4.84 -19.96 -9.24
CA ARG A 275 -3.70 -20.02 -10.18
C ARG A 275 -3.61 -18.80 -11.09
N TRP A 276 -4.65 -17.94 -11.10
CA TRP A 276 -4.74 -16.79 -11.97
C TRP A 276 -4.94 -15.49 -11.20
N LEU A 277 -5.64 -15.55 -10.07
CA LEU A 277 -5.97 -14.40 -9.23
C LEU A 277 -5.45 -14.59 -7.81
N ILE A 278 -4.91 -13.54 -7.25
CA ILE A 278 -4.49 -13.50 -5.84
C ILE A 278 -5.73 -13.34 -4.96
N SER A 279 -6.05 -14.39 -4.21
CA SER A 279 -7.09 -14.32 -3.18
C SER A 279 -6.53 -13.75 -1.86
N PRO A 280 -7.38 -13.29 -0.93
CA PRO A 280 -6.95 -12.90 0.41
C PRO A 280 -6.09 -13.95 1.12
N ALA A 281 -6.42 -15.24 0.96
CA ALA A 281 -5.66 -16.34 1.54
C ALA A 281 -4.20 -16.42 1.04
N HIS A 282 -3.92 -16.06 -0.23
CA HIS A 282 -2.55 -15.98 -0.72
C HIS A 282 -1.72 -14.98 0.10
N HIS A 283 -2.28 -13.80 0.33
CA HIS A 283 -1.56 -12.73 1.03
C HIS A 283 -1.42 -13.03 2.54
N GLN A 284 -2.39 -13.71 3.15
CA GLN A 284 -2.25 -14.16 4.53
C GLN A 284 -1.11 -15.18 4.67
N LEU A 285 -0.96 -16.12 3.72
CA LEU A 285 0.16 -17.07 3.69
C LEU A 285 1.49 -16.38 3.41
N HIS A 286 1.49 -15.31 2.60
CA HIS A 286 2.66 -14.47 2.36
C HIS A 286 3.21 -13.85 3.65
N HIS A 287 2.35 -13.49 4.61
CA HIS A 287 2.75 -13.01 5.94
C HIS A 287 3.19 -14.12 6.91
N SER A 288 3.13 -15.38 6.50
CA SER A 288 3.56 -16.50 7.31
C SER A 288 5.07 -16.67 7.30
N TYR A 289 5.66 -16.98 8.46
CA TYR A 289 7.08 -17.37 8.53
C TYR A 289 7.29 -18.89 8.56
N GLU A 290 6.28 -19.68 8.23
CA GLU A 290 6.47 -21.12 8.04
C GLU A 290 7.40 -21.37 6.84
N PRO A 291 8.36 -22.32 6.94
CA PRO A 291 9.37 -22.53 5.89
C PRO A 291 8.79 -22.73 4.48
N ARG A 292 7.62 -23.39 4.37
CA ARG A 292 6.93 -23.62 3.08
C ARG A 292 6.29 -22.36 2.47
N HIS A 293 6.15 -21.29 3.25
CA HIS A 293 5.51 -20.05 2.82
C HIS A 293 6.52 -18.90 2.61
N LEU A 294 7.78 -19.11 2.98
CA LEU A 294 8.79 -18.04 2.88
C LEU A 294 8.94 -17.55 1.45
N GLY A 295 8.68 -16.27 1.24
CA GLY A 295 8.83 -15.58 -0.05
C GLY A 295 7.80 -15.96 -1.11
N CYS A 296 6.72 -16.69 -0.76
CA CYS A 296 5.63 -17.00 -1.68
C CYS A 296 4.66 -15.82 -1.88
N ASN A 297 3.85 -15.87 -2.94
CA ASN A 297 2.66 -15.04 -3.19
C ASN A 297 2.90 -13.53 -3.10
N ARG A 298 3.80 -13.02 -3.91
CA ARG A 298 4.19 -11.60 -3.95
C ARG A 298 3.26 -10.74 -4.79
N GLY A 299 2.36 -11.35 -5.57
CA GLY A 299 1.38 -10.69 -6.42
C GLY A 299 0.29 -9.95 -5.63
N PHE A 300 -0.39 -9.05 -6.32
CA PHE A 300 -1.49 -8.27 -5.73
C PHE A 300 -2.85 -8.69 -6.28
N GLU A 301 -3.08 -8.61 -7.59
CA GLU A 301 -4.36 -8.98 -8.21
C GLU A 301 -4.21 -10.24 -9.06
N LEU A 302 -3.15 -10.33 -9.87
CA LEU A 302 -2.91 -11.44 -10.78
C LEU A 302 -1.83 -12.38 -10.22
N ALA A 303 -2.16 -13.67 -10.07
CA ALA A 303 -1.24 -14.72 -9.65
C ALA A 303 -0.28 -15.17 -10.78
N VAL A 304 -0.51 -14.68 -11.99
CA VAL A 304 0.31 -15.02 -13.16
C VAL A 304 1.77 -14.64 -12.95
N TRP A 305 2.05 -13.55 -12.27
CA TRP A 305 3.41 -13.07 -11.99
C TRP A 305 4.15 -14.00 -11.04
N ASP A 306 3.51 -14.41 -9.95
CA ASP A 306 4.06 -15.41 -9.03
C ASP A 306 4.31 -16.74 -9.73
N ARG A 307 3.40 -17.14 -10.61
CA ARG A 307 3.57 -18.37 -11.41
C ARG A 307 4.77 -18.29 -12.33
N LEU A 308 4.97 -17.16 -13.02
CA LEU A 308 6.11 -16.95 -13.93
C LEU A 308 7.44 -16.82 -13.15
N TYR A 309 7.41 -16.24 -11.97
CA TYR A 309 8.58 -16.02 -11.13
C TYR A 309 8.91 -17.23 -10.24
N GLY A 310 8.00 -18.20 -10.11
CA GLY A 310 8.17 -19.41 -9.30
C GLY A 310 7.85 -19.24 -7.81
N THR A 311 7.13 -18.17 -7.44
CA THR A 311 6.74 -17.85 -6.06
C THR A 311 5.28 -18.21 -5.73
N LEU A 312 4.52 -18.78 -6.67
CA LEU A 312 3.13 -19.13 -6.44
C LEU A 312 2.97 -20.32 -5.51
N TYR A 313 2.39 -20.10 -4.36
CA TYR A 313 1.84 -21.13 -3.46
C TYR A 313 0.31 -21.05 -3.50
N VAL A 314 -0.36 -22.07 -4.01
CA VAL A 314 -1.82 -22.09 -4.15
C VAL A 314 -2.48 -22.40 -2.80
N PRO A 315 -3.20 -21.48 -2.16
CA PRO A 315 -3.84 -21.71 -0.88
C PRO A 315 -4.88 -22.84 -0.98
N PRO A 316 -4.96 -23.74 0.01
CA PRO A 316 -6.04 -24.71 0.08
C PRO A 316 -7.39 -24.02 0.30
N GLN A 317 -8.46 -24.79 0.05
CA GLN A 317 -9.82 -24.30 0.26
C GLN A 317 -10.13 -24.07 1.74
N ALA A 318 -9.68 -24.98 2.60
CA ALA A 318 -9.79 -24.86 4.05
C ALA A 318 -8.65 -24.01 4.61
N PRO A 319 -8.88 -23.24 5.72
CA PRO A 319 -7.81 -22.50 6.37
C PRO A 319 -6.65 -23.41 6.79
N GLU A 320 -5.43 -22.94 6.55
CA GLU A 320 -4.22 -23.54 7.12
C GLU A 320 -3.87 -22.90 8.47
N THR A 321 -3.20 -23.67 9.32
CA THR A 321 -2.58 -23.13 10.53
C THR A 321 -1.18 -22.66 10.19
N PHE A 322 -0.86 -21.41 10.51
CA PHE A 322 0.45 -20.81 10.32
C PHE A 322 0.69 -19.70 11.35
N ARG A 323 1.94 -19.32 11.51
CA ARG A 323 2.37 -18.26 12.44
C ARG A 323 2.76 -17.01 11.65
N MET A 324 2.42 -15.85 12.20
CA MET A 324 2.73 -14.52 11.66
C MET A 324 3.87 -13.87 12.41
N GLY A 325 4.49 -12.90 11.79
CA GLY A 325 5.69 -12.22 12.27
C GLY A 325 6.90 -12.53 11.39
N LEU A 326 8.09 -12.26 11.88
CA LEU A 326 9.32 -12.45 11.11
C LEU A 326 9.92 -13.85 11.31
N GLY A 327 9.77 -14.43 12.50
CA GLY A 327 10.31 -15.75 12.84
C GLY A 327 11.84 -15.84 12.82
N ASP A 328 12.54 -14.72 12.64
CA ASP A 328 13.99 -14.62 12.57
C ASP A 328 14.64 -14.24 13.92
N GLY A 329 13.86 -14.27 15.00
CA GLY A 329 14.28 -13.87 16.34
C GLY A 329 14.27 -12.36 16.57
N SER A 330 13.89 -11.53 15.61
CA SER A 330 13.80 -10.08 15.74
C SER A 330 12.41 -9.56 16.13
N ASP A 331 11.39 -10.41 16.23
CA ASP A 331 9.99 -10.03 16.46
C ASP A 331 9.80 -9.06 17.63
N GLY A 332 10.53 -9.26 18.75
CA GLY A 332 10.50 -8.38 19.91
C GLY A 332 11.04 -6.96 19.69
N GLN A 333 11.68 -6.71 18.54
CA GLN A 333 12.34 -5.45 18.20
C GLN A 333 11.47 -4.49 17.38
N TRP A 334 10.21 -4.85 17.09
CA TRP A 334 9.30 -4.11 16.21
C TRP A 334 8.02 -3.65 16.92
N ARG A 335 8.18 -3.12 18.17
CA ARG A 335 7.04 -2.85 19.06
C ARG A 335 6.68 -1.38 19.23
N THR A 336 7.48 -0.47 18.72
CA THR A 336 7.24 0.97 18.82
C THR A 336 7.34 1.65 17.45
N VAL A 337 6.65 2.77 17.29
CA VAL A 337 6.71 3.57 16.04
C VAL A 337 8.16 3.98 15.73
N TRP A 338 8.93 4.38 16.75
CA TRP A 338 10.34 4.72 16.58
C TRP A 338 11.15 3.56 16.00
N GLN A 339 10.94 2.34 16.51
CA GLN A 339 11.61 1.14 16.00
C GLN A 339 11.24 0.88 14.54
N LEU A 340 9.96 1.06 14.15
CA LEU A 340 9.53 0.88 12.77
C LEU A 340 10.22 1.86 11.80
N TYR A 341 10.53 3.09 12.24
CA TYR A 341 11.23 4.08 11.40
C TYR A 341 12.75 3.93 11.40
N VAL A 342 13.36 3.64 12.53
CA VAL A 342 14.82 3.74 12.70
C VAL A 342 15.51 2.39 12.56
N TRP A 343 14.87 1.33 13.04
CA TRP A 343 15.45 -0.02 13.04
C TRP A 343 15.91 -0.50 11.66
N PRO A 344 15.14 -0.30 10.57
CA PRO A 344 15.58 -0.66 9.23
C PRO A 344 16.94 -0.07 8.86
N PHE A 345 17.18 1.21 9.15
CA PHE A 345 18.46 1.85 8.89
C PHE A 345 19.60 1.29 9.72
N LEU A 346 19.34 1.01 11.01
CA LEU A 346 20.35 0.43 11.91
C LEU A 346 20.74 -0.99 11.46
N MET A 347 19.78 -1.75 10.92
CA MET A 347 20.04 -3.10 10.41
C MET A 347 20.91 -3.12 9.16
N LEU A 348 20.94 -2.05 8.36
CA LEU A 348 21.85 -1.95 7.20
C LEU A 348 23.33 -1.97 7.62
N TRP A 349 23.66 -1.48 8.83
CA TRP A 349 25.02 -1.41 9.35
C TRP A 349 25.42 -2.65 10.17
N ARG A 350 24.43 -3.46 10.58
CA ARG A 350 24.69 -4.71 11.27
C ARG A 350 24.97 -5.80 10.25
N ARG A 351 26.12 -6.45 10.34
CA ARG A 351 26.34 -7.69 9.59
C ARG A 351 25.24 -8.68 9.97
N PRO A 352 24.56 -9.32 8.98
CA PRO A 352 23.64 -10.40 9.30
C PRO A 352 24.39 -11.42 10.18
N PRO A 353 23.76 -12.01 11.20
CA PRO A 353 24.33 -13.17 11.88
C PRO A 353 24.73 -14.19 10.80
N ALA A 354 25.90 -14.78 10.94
CA ALA A 354 26.34 -15.83 10.03
C ALA A 354 25.18 -16.85 9.97
N GLU A 355 24.72 -17.15 8.76
CA GLU A 355 23.67 -18.17 8.55
C GLU A 355 24.12 -19.41 9.30
N THR A 356 23.43 -19.76 10.38
CA THR A 356 23.50 -21.11 10.93
C THR A 356 22.87 -21.99 9.87
N LYS A 357 23.71 -22.55 8.99
CA LYS A 357 23.28 -23.61 8.06
C LYS A 357 22.59 -24.65 8.91
N THR A 358 21.28 -24.71 8.83
CA THR A 358 20.51 -25.82 9.36
C THR A 358 21.10 -27.07 8.68
N PRO A 359 21.55 -28.08 9.41
CA PRO A 359 22.09 -29.29 8.78
C PRO A 359 20.98 -29.82 7.88
N GLN A 360 21.23 -29.89 6.56
CA GLN A 360 20.42 -30.72 5.69
C GLN A 360 20.45 -32.10 6.30
N SER A 361 19.26 -32.58 6.76
CA SER A 361 19.09 -33.96 7.12
C SER A 361 19.43 -34.82 5.87
N ALA A 362 20.61 -35.36 5.87
CA ALA A 362 20.99 -36.45 4.98
C ALA A 362 20.12 -37.65 5.35
N GLY A 363 19.43 -38.21 4.38
CA GLY A 363 18.69 -39.48 4.48
C GLY A 363 17.18 -39.29 4.27
N ASP A 364 16.59 -39.59 3.10
CA ASP A 364 16.36 -40.97 2.70
C ASP A 364 16.16 -41.04 1.18
N GLN A 365 16.69 -42.10 0.66
CA GLN A 365 16.65 -42.60 -0.72
C GLN A 365 15.24 -43.01 -1.15
#